data_4ceea0ff9fe0d3d4889813a225b1342c
#
_entry.id   4ceea0ff9fe0d3d4889813a225b1342c
#
_cell.length_a   1.000
_cell.length_b   1.000
_cell.length_c   1.000
_cell.angle_alpha   90.00
_cell.angle_beta   90.00
_cell.angle_gamma   90.00
#
_symmetry.space_group_name_H-M   'P 1'
#
loop_
_entity.id
_entity.type
_entity.pdbx_description
1 polymer ?
#
loop_
_entity_poly.entity_id
_entity_poly.type
_entity_poly.pdbx_seq_one_letter_code
_entity_poly.pdbx_strand_id
1 'polypeptide(L)'
;AVKTYPTNYELQFRLVNQLAFCEYKDGRGLSEEEKISFNREAAEIGNRILSHCTDGAIINQTTQQLCYIYSSLGEKEKAIEYAKKLPNIGCTDTVVLGDLYEGEQQKTHLKRAIKWYTSIFWCALINLADLGYRNETMSDAERIEIMKKALAILELVFDDGDYLNYSGTVSITHRYIADLAMSEGDYELALSSLEK
;
A
#
# COMPACT_ATOMS: atom_id res chain seq x y z
N ALA A 1 -9.91 6.68 25.80
CA ALA A 1 -9.27 5.37 25.84
C ALA A 1 -7.75 5.48 25.88
N VAL A 2 -7.09 6.17 24.93
CA VAL A 2 -5.61 6.29 24.90
C VAL A 2 -5.04 6.98 26.15
N LYS A 3 -5.70 8.02 26.65
CA LYS A 3 -5.31 8.68 27.93
C LYS A 3 -5.45 7.76 29.15
N THR A 4 -6.38 6.82 29.10
CA THR A 4 -6.64 5.87 30.20
C THR A 4 -5.65 4.69 30.17
N TYR A 5 -5.15 4.32 28.99
CA TYR A 5 -4.24 3.21 28.78
C TYR A 5 -2.98 3.66 28.01
N PRO A 6 -2.09 4.44 28.65
CA PRO A 6 -0.96 5.08 27.97
C PRO A 6 0.13 4.11 27.49
N THR A 7 0.11 2.86 27.95
CA THR A 7 1.04 1.80 27.53
C THR A 7 0.43 0.80 26.54
N ASN A 8 -0.84 1.00 26.14
CA ASN A 8 -1.45 0.17 25.12
C ASN A 8 -1.09 0.72 23.73
N TYR A 9 0.03 0.25 23.17
CA TYR A 9 0.57 0.74 21.91
C TYR A 9 -0.28 0.33 20.70
N GLU A 10 -0.97 -0.81 20.76
CA GLU A 10 -1.94 -1.20 19.75
C GLU A 10 -3.09 -0.18 19.65
N LEU A 11 -3.64 0.25 20.77
CA LEU A 11 -4.69 1.27 20.81
C LEU A 11 -4.17 2.63 20.33
N GLN A 12 -2.94 2.99 20.66
CA GLN A 12 -2.31 4.21 20.16
C GLN A 12 -2.08 4.14 18.64
N PHE A 13 -1.63 3.01 18.11
CA PHE A 13 -1.47 2.81 16.68
C PHE A 13 -2.81 2.93 15.92
N ARG A 14 -3.88 2.35 16.45
CA ARG A 14 -5.23 2.53 15.87
C ARG A 14 -5.65 4.00 15.84
N LEU A 15 -5.30 4.78 16.88
CA LEU A 15 -5.56 6.22 16.89
C LEU A 15 -4.72 6.95 15.83
N VAL A 16 -3.44 6.59 15.65
CA VAL A 16 -2.59 7.13 14.57
C VAL A 16 -3.26 6.92 13.21
N ASN A 17 -3.71 5.70 12.91
CA ASN A 17 -4.41 5.40 11.67
C ASN A 17 -5.70 6.19 11.52
N GLN A 18 -6.50 6.28 12.58
CA GLN A 18 -7.77 7.00 12.55
C GLN A 18 -7.56 8.50 12.26
N LEU A 19 -6.54 9.12 12.84
CA LEU A 19 -6.20 10.52 12.60
C LEU A 19 -5.65 10.74 11.19
N ALA A 20 -4.72 9.89 10.75
CA ALA A 20 -4.06 10.04 9.45
C ALA A 20 -4.98 9.82 8.25
N PHE A 21 -6.01 8.97 8.39
CA PHE A 21 -6.96 8.66 7.32
C PHE A 21 -8.36 9.21 7.58
N CYS A 22 -8.49 10.19 8.49
CA CYS A 22 -9.75 10.85 8.72
C CYS A 22 -10.08 11.78 7.55
N GLU A 23 -11.17 11.50 6.84
CA GLU A 23 -11.63 12.33 5.73
C GLU A 23 -12.80 13.25 6.14
N TYR A 24 -13.52 12.87 7.20
CA TYR A 24 -14.76 13.54 7.64
C TYR A 24 -14.77 13.79 9.13
N LYS A 25 -15.31 14.93 9.50
CA LYS A 25 -15.60 15.30 10.88
C LYS A 25 -16.99 15.94 10.95
N ASP A 26 -17.83 15.48 11.86
CA ASP A 26 -19.18 16.02 12.07
C ASP A 26 -20.02 16.04 10.77
N GLY A 27 -19.88 15.02 9.92
CA GLY A 27 -20.62 14.87 8.66
C GLY A 27 -20.16 15.75 7.51
N ARG A 28 -19.05 16.50 7.65
CA ARG A 28 -18.41 17.28 6.59
C ARG A 28 -16.99 16.84 6.32
N GLY A 29 -16.50 17.08 5.11
CA GLY A 29 -15.09 16.90 4.77
C GLY A 29 -14.17 17.78 5.62
N LEU A 30 -12.97 17.30 5.93
CA LEU A 30 -11.96 18.07 6.66
C LEU A 30 -11.41 19.21 5.81
N SER A 31 -11.17 20.37 6.43
CA SER A 31 -10.34 21.42 5.82
C SER A 31 -8.87 20.98 5.78
N GLU A 32 -8.07 21.60 4.93
CA GLU A 32 -6.62 21.33 4.85
C GLU A 32 -5.91 21.62 6.19
N GLU A 33 -6.34 22.64 6.91
CA GLU A 33 -5.79 22.98 8.23
C GLU A 33 -6.11 21.87 9.27
N GLU A 34 -7.32 21.31 9.24
CA GLU A 34 -7.72 20.20 10.11
C GLU A 34 -6.93 18.92 9.77
N LYS A 35 -6.72 18.60 8.48
CA LYS A 35 -5.89 17.48 8.04
C LYS A 35 -4.45 17.63 8.53
N ILE A 36 -3.87 18.80 8.37
CA ILE A 36 -2.51 19.10 8.88
C ILE A 36 -2.46 18.93 10.40
N SER A 37 -3.44 19.42 11.13
CA SER A 37 -3.51 19.29 12.59
C SER A 37 -3.59 17.83 13.02
N PHE A 38 -4.43 17.02 12.37
CA PHE A 38 -4.57 15.59 12.66
C PHE A 38 -3.30 14.81 12.31
N ASN A 39 -2.67 15.12 11.18
CA ASN A 39 -1.40 14.50 10.82
C ASN A 39 -0.27 14.83 11.81
N ARG A 40 -0.22 16.04 12.34
CA ARG A 40 0.75 16.41 13.39
C ARG A 40 0.50 15.65 14.68
N GLU A 41 -0.76 15.57 15.14
CA GLU A 41 -1.11 14.78 16.33
C GLU A 41 -0.77 13.28 16.11
N ALA A 42 -1.10 12.73 14.95
CA ALA A 42 -0.76 11.36 14.57
C ALA A 42 0.76 11.13 14.59
N ALA A 43 1.56 12.08 14.07
CA ALA A 43 3.01 12.01 14.10
C ALA A 43 3.58 12.02 15.52
N GLU A 44 3.04 12.85 16.42
CA GLU A 44 3.47 12.89 17.83
C GLU A 44 3.20 11.56 18.55
N ILE A 45 2.01 10.98 18.35
CA ILE A 45 1.64 9.68 18.93
C ILE A 45 2.53 8.58 18.34
N GLY A 46 2.73 8.56 17.02
CA GLY A 46 3.58 7.59 16.34
C GLY A 46 5.03 7.63 16.83
N ASN A 47 5.61 8.80 16.97
CA ASN A 47 6.97 8.95 17.51
C ASN A 47 7.08 8.48 18.95
N ARG A 48 6.05 8.70 19.78
CA ARG A 48 6.01 8.16 21.15
C ARG A 48 5.93 6.64 21.15
N ILE A 49 5.16 6.02 20.25
CA ILE A 49 5.14 4.56 20.09
C ILE A 49 6.54 4.06 19.76
N LEU A 50 7.23 4.64 18.77
CA LEU A 50 8.58 4.21 18.39
C LEU A 50 9.61 4.36 19.50
N SER A 51 9.42 5.32 20.41
CA SER A 51 10.35 5.56 21.54
C SER A 51 10.17 4.59 22.69
N HIS A 52 9.02 3.94 22.85
CA HIS A 52 8.70 3.18 24.06
C HIS A 52 8.15 1.77 23.79
N CYS A 53 7.66 1.49 22.60
CA CYS A 53 7.15 0.17 22.23
C CYS A 53 8.31 -0.78 21.93
N THR A 54 8.19 -2.02 22.37
CA THR A 54 9.17 -3.09 22.08
C THR A 54 8.61 -4.15 21.13
N ASP A 55 7.34 -4.05 20.75
CA ASP A 55 6.72 -4.94 19.77
C ASP A 55 7.14 -4.56 18.34
N GLY A 56 7.91 -5.44 17.68
CA GLY A 56 8.45 -5.21 16.35
C GLY A 56 7.38 -5.02 15.28
N ALA A 57 6.22 -5.70 15.40
CA ALA A 57 5.13 -5.55 14.45
C ALA A 57 4.51 -4.15 14.55
N ILE A 58 4.22 -3.68 15.76
CA ILE A 58 3.68 -2.34 16.02
C ILE A 58 4.70 -1.27 15.58
N ILE A 59 5.99 -1.47 15.87
CA ILE A 59 7.07 -0.56 15.44
C ILE A 59 7.09 -0.43 13.92
N ASN A 60 7.10 -1.54 13.18
CA ASN A 60 7.14 -1.52 11.72
C ASN A 60 5.90 -0.87 11.11
N GLN A 61 4.70 -1.22 11.59
CA GLN A 61 3.46 -0.60 11.14
C GLN A 61 3.43 0.90 11.43
N THR A 62 3.86 1.31 12.62
CA THR A 62 3.94 2.74 13.00
C THR A 62 4.95 3.48 12.14
N THR A 63 6.12 2.87 11.87
CA THR A 63 7.15 3.45 10.99
C THR A 63 6.60 3.67 9.59
N GLN A 64 5.88 2.69 9.03
CA GLN A 64 5.22 2.81 7.73
C GLN A 64 4.19 3.97 7.72
N GLN A 65 3.34 4.06 8.74
CA GLN A 65 2.36 5.15 8.82
C GLN A 65 3.03 6.52 8.91
N LEU A 66 4.11 6.65 9.69
CA LEU A 66 4.86 7.91 9.78
C LEU A 66 5.45 8.35 8.45
N CYS A 67 5.83 7.42 7.55
CA CYS A 67 6.26 7.78 6.20
C CYS A 67 5.15 8.51 5.43
N TYR A 68 3.91 7.99 5.47
CA TYR A 68 2.78 8.63 4.79
C TYR A 68 2.37 9.95 5.46
N ILE A 69 2.34 10.00 6.78
CA ILE A 69 2.01 11.21 7.55
C ILE A 69 3.00 12.33 7.24
N TYR A 70 4.31 12.08 7.29
CA TYR A 70 5.32 13.10 6.98
C TYR A 70 5.29 13.50 5.51
N SER A 71 5.00 12.58 4.60
CA SER A 71 4.77 12.91 3.19
C SER A 71 3.58 13.86 3.02
N SER A 72 2.46 13.61 3.70
CA SER A 72 1.25 14.47 3.67
C SER A 72 1.50 15.83 4.32
N LEU A 73 2.42 15.93 5.28
CA LEU A 73 2.85 17.20 5.89
C LEU A 73 3.85 17.98 5.03
N GLY A 74 4.29 17.43 3.88
CA GLY A 74 5.31 18.03 3.02
C GLY A 74 6.75 17.82 3.53
N GLU A 75 6.95 17.03 4.60
CA GLU A 75 8.26 16.74 5.21
C GLU A 75 8.91 15.52 4.52
N LYS A 76 9.17 15.62 3.22
CA LYS A 76 9.58 14.51 2.35
C LYS A 76 10.89 13.84 2.79
N GLU A 77 11.89 14.62 3.21
CA GLU A 77 13.18 14.09 3.67
C GLU A 77 12.99 13.21 4.89
N LYS A 78 12.13 13.62 5.81
CA LYS A 78 11.81 12.88 7.03
C LYS A 78 11.01 11.62 6.71
N ALA A 79 10.07 11.68 5.79
CA ALA A 79 9.35 10.49 5.30
C ALA A 79 10.32 9.44 4.75
N ILE A 80 11.31 9.86 3.96
CA ILE A 80 12.35 8.98 3.41
C ILE A 80 13.24 8.41 4.53
N GLU A 81 13.60 9.20 5.55
CA GLU A 81 14.37 8.71 6.70
C GLU A 81 13.66 7.58 7.44
N TYR A 82 12.34 7.71 7.66
CA TYR A 82 11.53 6.65 8.27
C TYR A 82 11.41 5.44 7.35
N ALA A 83 11.19 5.63 6.05
CA ALA A 83 11.10 4.52 5.09
C ALA A 83 12.37 3.64 5.07
N LYS A 84 13.56 4.25 5.23
CA LYS A 84 14.83 3.53 5.29
C LYS A 84 15.00 2.66 6.55
N LYS A 85 14.16 2.84 7.59
CA LYS A 85 14.16 2.03 8.81
C LYS A 85 13.30 0.78 8.69
N LEU A 86 12.45 0.69 7.64
CA LEU A 86 11.60 -0.48 7.41
C LEU A 86 12.44 -1.70 6.98
N PRO A 87 12.03 -2.92 7.39
CA PRO A 87 12.72 -4.13 6.99
C PRO A 87 12.67 -4.33 5.47
N ASN A 88 13.78 -4.85 4.92
CA ASN A 88 13.82 -5.26 3.53
C ASN A 88 12.97 -6.53 3.33
N ILE A 89 12.37 -6.67 2.15
CA ILE A 89 11.59 -7.87 1.74
C ILE A 89 12.36 -9.18 1.94
N GLY A 90 13.68 -9.18 1.72
CA GLY A 90 14.54 -10.34 1.90
C GLY A 90 14.76 -10.78 3.35
N CYS A 91 14.36 -9.98 4.33
CA CYS A 91 14.54 -10.25 5.76
C CYS A 91 13.20 -10.48 6.48
N THR A 92 12.22 -11.05 5.79
CA THR A 92 10.90 -11.32 6.36
C THR A 92 10.79 -12.76 6.89
N ASP A 93 9.88 -12.97 7.84
CA ASP A 93 9.48 -14.30 8.30
C ASP A 93 9.04 -15.20 7.14
N THR A 94 8.40 -14.63 6.14
CA THR A 94 7.91 -15.32 4.93
C THR A 94 9.04 -16.01 4.18
N VAL A 95 10.22 -15.40 4.09
CA VAL A 95 11.41 -16.03 3.47
C VAL A 95 11.95 -17.14 4.37
N VAL A 96 12.21 -16.82 5.63
CA VAL A 96 12.86 -17.73 6.58
C VAL A 96 12.00 -18.96 6.84
N LEU A 97 10.69 -18.80 7.02
CA LEU A 97 9.76 -19.92 7.24
C LEU A 97 9.64 -20.83 6.00
N GLY A 98 9.83 -20.27 4.79
CA GLY A 98 9.91 -21.06 3.56
C GLY A 98 11.06 -22.07 3.57
N ASP A 99 12.17 -21.73 4.24
CA ASP A 99 13.34 -22.62 4.37
C ASP A 99 13.23 -23.58 5.59
N LEU A 100 12.50 -23.17 6.63
CA LEU A 100 12.38 -23.94 7.88
C LEU A 100 11.24 -24.95 7.89
N TYR A 101 10.16 -24.72 7.12
CA TYR A 101 9.06 -25.67 7.01
C TYR A 101 9.44 -26.85 6.12
N GLU A 102 8.72 -27.97 6.29
CA GLU A 102 8.90 -29.20 5.52
C GLU A 102 7.59 -29.73 4.95
N GLY A 103 7.67 -30.52 3.88
CA GLY A 103 6.56 -31.25 3.29
C GLY A 103 5.41 -30.35 2.83
N GLU A 104 4.16 -30.73 3.13
CA GLU A 104 2.98 -29.98 2.71
C GLU A 104 2.86 -28.61 3.36
N GLN A 105 3.39 -28.43 4.57
CA GLN A 105 3.42 -27.12 5.24
C GLN A 105 4.33 -26.15 4.48
N GLN A 106 5.52 -26.59 4.10
CA GLN A 106 6.44 -25.81 3.28
C GLN A 106 5.81 -25.42 1.95
N LYS A 107 5.24 -26.39 1.24
CA LYS A 107 4.59 -26.17 -0.06
C LYS A 107 3.44 -25.16 0.04
N THR A 108 2.58 -25.30 1.05
CA THR A 108 1.46 -24.37 1.29
C THR A 108 1.98 -22.95 1.60
N HIS A 109 2.99 -22.86 2.45
CA HIS A 109 3.61 -21.58 2.81
C HIS A 109 4.26 -20.89 1.60
N LEU A 110 5.04 -21.62 0.79
CA LEU A 110 5.69 -21.07 -0.41
C LEU A 110 4.69 -20.64 -1.47
N LYS A 111 3.60 -21.37 -1.70
CA LYS A 111 2.52 -20.92 -2.60
C LYS A 111 1.92 -19.60 -2.15
N ARG A 112 1.65 -19.44 -0.85
CA ARG A 112 1.14 -18.20 -0.28
C ARG A 112 2.17 -17.08 -0.37
N ALA A 113 3.44 -17.37 -0.13
CA ALA A 113 4.54 -16.42 -0.26
C ALA A 113 4.66 -15.88 -1.70
N ILE A 114 4.57 -16.77 -2.70
CA ILE A 114 4.59 -16.39 -4.12
C ILE A 114 3.44 -15.41 -4.41
N LYS A 115 2.21 -15.71 -3.98
CA LYS A 115 1.06 -14.79 -4.15
C LYS A 115 1.33 -13.42 -3.50
N TRP A 116 1.87 -13.37 -2.29
CA TRP A 116 2.20 -12.12 -1.60
C TRP A 116 3.28 -11.31 -2.34
N TYR A 117 4.37 -11.94 -2.78
CA TYR A 117 5.43 -11.24 -3.51
C TYR A 117 4.95 -10.74 -4.86
N THR A 118 4.13 -11.53 -5.56
CA THR A 118 3.49 -11.12 -6.81
C THR A 118 2.60 -9.91 -6.61
N SER A 119 1.82 -9.86 -5.53
CA SER A 119 0.98 -8.71 -5.19
C SER A 119 1.81 -7.45 -4.93
N ILE A 120 2.94 -7.56 -4.21
CA ILE A 120 3.86 -6.45 -3.97
C ILE A 120 4.46 -5.96 -5.30
N PHE A 121 4.89 -6.88 -6.16
CA PHE A 121 5.44 -6.54 -7.46
C PHE A 121 4.42 -5.86 -8.36
N TRP A 122 3.19 -6.37 -8.40
CA TRP A 122 2.08 -5.74 -9.10
C TRP A 122 1.79 -4.32 -8.59
N CYS A 123 1.70 -4.11 -7.27
CA CYS A 123 1.55 -2.79 -6.69
C CYS A 123 2.67 -1.82 -7.13
N ALA A 124 3.91 -2.30 -7.20
CA ALA A 124 5.03 -1.47 -7.65
C ALA A 124 4.87 -1.04 -9.12
N LEU A 125 4.38 -1.93 -10.00
CA LEU A 125 4.11 -1.60 -11.40
C LEU A 125 2.97 -0.57 -11.53
N ILE A 126 1.87 -0.73 -10.78
CA ILE A 126 0.77 0.23 -10.79
C ILE A 126 1.25 1.60 -10.28
N ASN A 127 2.02 1.62 -9.19
CA ASN A 127 2.58 2.86 -8.67
C ASN A 127 3.54 3.53 -9.67
N LEU A 128 4.30 2.75 -10.44
CA LEU A 128 5.16 3.29 -11.50
C LEU A 128 4.34 3.96 -12.61
N ALA A 129 3.25 3.34 -13.05
CA ALA A 129 2.35 3.92 -14.05
C ALA A 129 1.68 5.21 -13.54
N ASP A 130 1.28 5.23 -12.25
CA ASP A 130 0.67 6.40 -11.60
C ASP A 130 1.69 7.54 -11.42
N LEU A 131 2.94 7.20 -11.07
CA LEU A 131 4.02 8.19 -10.98
C LEU A 131 4.31 8.84 -12.32
N GLY A 132 4.27 8.06 -13.41
CA GLY A 132 4.41 8.56 -14.78
C GLY A 132 3.36 9.62 -15.12
N TYR A 133 2.13 9.42 -14.70
CA TYR A 133 1.05 10.40 -14.83
C TYR A 133 1.33 11.68 -14.02
N ARG A 134 1.61 11.54 -12.73
CA ARG A 134 1.78 12.70 -11.81
C ARG A 134 2.93 13.61 -12.21
N ASN A 135 3.97 13.06 -12.81
CA ASN A 135 5.18 13.80 -13.17
C ASN A 135 5.29 14.06 -14.68
N GLU A 136 4.28 13.69 -15.47
CA GLU A 136 4.26 13.80 -16.94
C GLU A 136 5.52 13.18 -17.60
N THR A 137 6.03 12.10 -17.00
CA THR A 137 7.26 11.42 -17.44
C THR A 137 7.01 10.24 -18.36
N MET A 138 5.74 9.85 -18.55
CA MET A 138 5.32 8.73 -19.38
C MET A 138 4.09 9.09 -20.19
N SER A 139 4.01 8.59 -21.42
CA SER A 139 2.80 8.62 -22.24
C SER A 139 1.73 7.67 -21.71
N ASP A 140 0.48 7.90 -22.09
CA ASP A 140 -0.63 7.01 -21.72
C ASP A 140 -0.42 5.61 -22.29
N ALA A 141 0.14 5.47 -23.49
CA ALA A 141 0.52 4.19 -24.08
C ALA A 141 1.54 3.41 -23.23
N GLU A 142 2.59 4.08 -22.73
CA GLU A 142 3.57 3.43 -21.84
C GLU A 142 2.93 3.01 -20.51
N ARG A 143 2.05 3.81 -19.95
CA ARG A 143 1.31 3.50 -18.72
C ARG A 143 0.40 2.29 -18.90
N ILE A 144 -0.35 2.23 -20.02
CA ILE A 144 -1.19 1.08 -20.38
C ILE A 144 -0.34 -0.20 -20.46
N GLU A 145 0.81 -0.16 -21.10
CA GLU A 145 1.71 -1.32 -21.20
C GLU A 145 2.23 -1.80 -19.84
N ILE A 146 2.54 -0.89 -18.92
CA ILE A 146 2.92 -1.25 -17.54
C ILE A 146 1.75 -1.91 -16.81
N MET A 147 0.53 -1.36 -16.92
CA MET A 147 -0.66 -1.91 -16.29
C MET A 147 -1.04 -3.28 -16.85
N LYS A 148 -0.94 -3.48 -18.17
CA LYS A 148 -1.11 -4.80 -18.81
C LYS A 148 -0.11 -5.83 -18.29
N LYS A 149 1.17 -5.47 -18.14
CA LYS A 149 2.18 -6.35 -17.55
C LYS A 149 1.85 -6.70 -16.10
N ALA A 150 1.38 -5.73 -15.32
CA ALA A 150 0.97 -5.95 -13.94
C ALA A 150 -0.18 -6.96 -13.84
N LEU A 151 -1.20 -6.84 -14.69
CA LEU A 151 -2.31 -7.80 -14.77
C LEU A 151 -1.87 -9.18 -15.23
N ALA A 152 -1.04 -9.27 -16.27
CA ALA A 152 -0.54 -10.55 -16.79
C ALA A 152 0.26 -11.34 -15.74
N ILE A 153 1.01 -10.69 -14.87
CA ILE A 153 1.71 -11.33 -13.76
C ILE A 153 0.74 -11.88 -12.72
N LEU A 154 -0.34 -11.17 -12.42
CA LEU A 154 -1.38 -11.67 -11.53
C LEU A 154 -2.09 -12.89 -12.12
N GLU A 155 -2.52 -12.82 -13.39
CA GLU A 155 -3.16 -13.94 -14.09
C GLU A 155 -2.28 -15.20 -14.12
N LEU A 156 -0.95 -15.03 -14.27
CA LEU A 156 0.00 -16.14 -14.28
C LEU A 156 0.12 -16.85 -12.92
N VAL A 157 -0.02 -16.13 -11.82
CA VAL A 157 0.25 -16.65 -10.46
C VAL A 157 -1.03 -16.99 -9.71
N PHE A 158 -2.13 -16.31 -10.02
CA PHE A 158 -3.43 -16.50 -9.36
C PHE A 158 -4.38 -17.29 -10.29
N ASP A 159 -3.90 -18.44 -10.78
CA ASP A 159 -4.62 -19.35 -11.68
C ASP A 159 -5.88 -19.98 -11.04
N ASP A 160 -6.00 -19.92 -9.72
CA ASP A 160 -7.15 -20.37 -8.93
C ASP A 160 -8.22 -19.27 -8.70
N GLY A 161 -8.00 -18.05 -9.23
CA GLY A 161 -8.90 -16.92 -9.05
C GLY A 161 -8.91 -16.31 -7.63
N ASP A 162 -8.10 -16.82 -6.72
CA ASP A 162 -7.93 -16.27 -5.36
C ASP A 162 -6.89 -15.15 -5.38
N TYR A 163 -7.32 -13.95 -5.69
CA TYR A 163 -6.48 -12.74 -5.70
C TYR A 163 -6.20 -12.18 -4.29
N LEU A 164 -6.38 -12.95 -3.24
CA LEU A 164 -6.31 -12.50 -1.86
C LEU A 164 -7.24 -11.27 -1.65
N ASN A 165 -6.71 -10.18 -1.13
CA ASN A 165 -7.48 -8.94 -0.89
C ASN A 165 -7.45 -7.98 -2.10
N TYR A 166 -6.96 -8.40 -3.28
CA TYR A 166 -6.67 -7.50 -4.40
C TYR A 166 -7.70 -7.55 -5.54
N SER A 167 -8.77 -8.36 -5.44
CA SER A 167 -9.79 -8.47 -6.50
C SER A 167 -10.36 -7.11 -6.92
N GLY A 168 -10.70 -6.26 -5.96
CA GLY A 168 -11.20 -4.90 -6.24
C GLY A 168 -10.17 -4.04 -6.98
N THR A 169 -8.90 -4.18 -6.65
CA THR A 169 -7.82 -3.39 -7.28
C THR A 169 -7.53 -3.88 -8.70
N VAL A 170 -7.72 -5.19 -8.98
CA VAL A 170 -7.66 -5.73 -10.35
C VAL A 170 -8.70 -5.06 -11.24
N SER A 171 -9.96 -5.01 -10.78
CA SER A 171 -11.05 -4.35 -11.51
C SER A 171 -10.80 -2.84 -11.71
N ILE A 172 -10.25 -2.16 -10.70
CA ILE A 172 -9.86 -0.75 -10.82
C ILE A 172 -8.75 -0.58 -11.87
N THR A 173 -7.78 -1.49 -11.94
CA THR A 173 -6.70 -1.43 -12.95
C THR A 173 -7.25 -1.57 -14.36
N HIS A 174 -8.20 -2.48 -14.60
CA HIS A 174 -8.88 -2.61 -15.88
C HIS A 174 -9.62 -1.32 -16.25
N ARG A 175 -10.30 -0.69 -15.30
CA ARG A 175 -10.97 0.58 -15.53
C ARG A 175 -9.98 1.70 -15.89
N TYR A 176 -8.83 1.80 -15.23
CA TYR A 176 -7.79 2.77 -15.59
C TYR A 176 -7.24 2.54 -17.00
N ILE A 177 -7.03 1.29 -17.41
CA ILE A 177 -6.63 0.97 -18.79
C ILE A 177 -7.72 1.44 -19.77
N ALA A 178 -8.99 1.20 -19.47
CA ALA A 178 -10.09 1.64 -20.31
C ALA A 178 -10.15 3.17 -20.44
N ASP A 179 -10.02 3.90 -19.34
CA ASP A 179 -10.02 5.37 -19.32
C ASP A 179 -8.87 5.94 -20.16
N LEU A 180 -7.65 5.38 -20.03
CA LEU A 180 -6.49 5.78 -20.81
C LEU A 180 -6.63 5.44 -22.30
N ALA A 181 -7.12 4.24 -22.61
CA ALA A 181 -7.36 3.81 -23.99
C ALA A 181 -8.42 4.71 -24.67
N MET A 182 -9.45 5.13 -23.95
CA MET A 182 -10.42 6.11 -24.46
C MET A 182 -9.76 7.46 -24.77
N SER A 183 -8.85 7.95 -23.95
CA SER A 183 -8.13 9.21 -24.20
C SER A 183 -7.23 9.15 -25.45
N GLU A 184 -6.67 7.97 -25.73
CA GLU A 184 -5.87 7.70 -26.93
C GLU A 184 -6.71 7.36 -28.17
N GLY A 185 -8.03 7.21 -28.02
CA GLY A 185 -8.95 6.85 -29.11
C GLY A 185 -9.00 5.35 -29.44
N ASP A 186 -8.40 4.51 -28.60
CA ASP A 186 -8.45 3.05 -28.73
C ASP A 186 -9.70 2.48 -28.06
N TYR A 187 -10.84 2.63 -28.72
CA TYR A 187 -12.14 2.20 -28.20
C TYR A 187 -12.26 0.67 -28.10
N GLU A 188 -11.53 -0.10 -28.90
CA GLU A 188 -11.53 -1.56 -28.84
C GLU A 188 -10.86 -2.05 -27.54
N LEU A 189 -9.70 -1.52 -27.23
CA LEU A 189 -9.02 -1.81 -25.97
C LEU A 189 -9.84 -1.34 -24.75
N ALA A 190 -10.45 -0.15 -24.84
CA ALA A 190 -11.27 0.37 -23.75
C ALA A 190 -12.44 -0.58 -23.45
N LEU A 191 -13.18 -1.00 -24.46
CA LEU A 191 -14.32 -1.92 -24.30
C LEU A 191 -13.87 -3.27 -23.74
N SER A 192 -12.83 -3.89 -24.31
CA SER A 192 -12.31 -5.18 -23.86
C SER A 192 -11.80 -5.15 -22.41
N SER A 193 -11.35 -4.00 -21.92
CA SER A 193 -10.92 -3.83 -20.54
C SER A 193 -12.10 -3.70 -19.56
N LEU A 194 -13.22 -3.15 -19.99
CA LEU A 194 -14.43 -3.01 -19.14
C LEU A 194 -15.23 -4.31 -19.00
N GLU A 195 -15.01 -5.28 -19.88
CA GLU A 195 -15.68 -6.60 -19.87
C GLU A 195 -15.02 -7.59 -18.89
N LYS A 196 -13.87 -7.25 -18.31
CA LYS A 196 -13.09 -8.05 -17.36
C LYS A 196 -13.25 -7.56 -15.92
#